data_fab07b311cfdcc97f508bfe90fa80877
#
_entry.id   fab07b311cfdcc97f508bfe90fa80877
#
_cell.length_a   1.000
_cell.length_b   1.000
_cell.length_c   1.000
_cell.angle_alpha   90.00
_cell.angle_beta   90.00
_cell.angle_gamma   90.00
#
_symmetry.space_group_name_H-M   'P 1'
#
loop_
_entity.id
_entity.type
_entity.pdbx_description
1 polymer ?
#
loop_
_entity_poly.entity_id
_entity_poly.type
_entity_poly.pdbx_seq_one_letter_code
_entity_poly.pdbx_strand_id
1 'polypeptide(L)'
;MKKIILAPAVVLLCAASAMAQDSEPKFTIKPTGRILMDGAVYLGGNDDIEGTSDKKFVDGVAIPDLRLGVKAGYGKWKAKVDVGFGYGKVGLKDTYIEYDINESNLIRGGYFVPQFGLNSETSSSMKPSYEEPTSNEFFYANPRLLALMHIYDKGQFFAGTTVFAEADAMKKNATEMGKQAWGVQTRLVWRPMHSDGDAFQIGCSFNYSSPTGGDHNAFNYSSNFPSRVSKVNLLTANIDHARGLFKMTPELLFMRGNMALEAQYYYMNVARKDGFRNYRAQGAYGMFRALLIGSRYRYSHADCGMATPDPRSLEVVLGYNYTNASDASAGIYGGITNDASCTFNYYINKYMIARLRYSYTNVRDRRIDDLTVKRHVNFIEARLQIIF
;
A
#
# COMPACT_ATOMS: atom_id res chain seq x y z
N MET A 1 12.94 35.65 9.55
CA MET A 1 13.93 34.57 9.31
C MET A 1 14.17 33.84 10.62
N LYS A 2 13.47 32.75 10.88
CA LYS A 2 13.72 31.89 12.06
C LYS A 2 14.52 30.67 11.58
N LYS A 3 15.79 30.60 12.00
CA LYS A 3 16.68 29.48 11.72
C LYS A 3 16.19 28.25 12.51
N ILE A 4 15.79 27.19 11.81
CA ILE A 4 15.44 25.91 12.38
C ILE A 4 16.75 25.20 12.72
N ILE A 5 17.08 25.14 14.02
CA ILE A 5 18.17 24.33 14.56
C ILE A 5 17.60 22.94 14.78
N LEU A 6 17.76 22.04 13.81
CA LEU A 6 17.30 20.63 13.89
C LEU A 6 18.48 19.65 13.94
N ALA A 7 19.68 20.10 14.19
CA ALA A 7 20.88 19.28 14.05
C ALA A 7 21.47 18.58 15.30
N PRO A 8 21.08 18.83 16.57
CA PRO A 8 21.77 18.13 17.67
C PRO A 8 21.04 16.90 18.24
N ALA A 9 19.79 16.60 17.86
CA ALA A 9 19.05 15.51 18.51
C ALA A 9 19.45 14.10 18.06
N VAL A 10 20.06 13.94 16.89
CA VAL A 10 20.42 12.62 16.33
C VAL A 10 21.77 12.11 16.86
N VAL A 11 22.66 12.99 17.27
CA VAL A 11 24.03 12.63 17.71
C VAL A 11 24.10 12.17 19.16
N LEU A 12 23.15 12.56 20.01
CA LEU A 12 23.18 12.19 21.45
C LEU A 12 22.69 10.77 21.75
N LEU A 13 22.05 10.09 20.81
CA LEU A 13 21.56 8.71 21.01
C LEU A 13 22.62 7.63 20.76
N CYS A 14 23.76 7.98 20.19
CA CYS A 14 24.82 7.01 19.89
C CYS A 14 25.84 6.77 21.03
N ALA A 15 25.82 7.56 22.09
CA ALA A 15 26.84 7.52 23.14
C ALA A 15 26.47 6.70 24.40
N ALA A 16 25.27 6.13 24.50
CA ALA A 16 24.81 5.44 25.70
C ALA A 16 25.01 3.91 25.71
N SER A 17 25.80 3.34 24.79
CA SER A 17 25.89 1.88 24.62
C SER A 17 27.15 1.23 25.22
N ALA A 18 27.80 1.85 26.15
CA ALA A 18 28.95 1.23 26.81
C ALA A 18 28.80 1.30 28.31
N MET A 19 28.01 0.42 28.94
CA MET A 19 28.12 -0.11 30.28
C MET A 19 26.81 -0.75 30.76
N ALA A 20 26.68 -2.06 30.59
CA ALA A 20 25.90 -2.89 31.51
C ALA A 20 26.25 -4.37 31.26
N GLN A 21 26.86 -4.96 32.22
CA GLN A 21 27.06 -6.40 32.35
C GLN A 21 25.88 -6.98 33.14
N ASP A 22 25.41 -8.13 32.68
CA ASP A 22 24.44 -9.05 33.27
C ASP A 22 22.94 -8.83 33.09
N SER A 23 22.36 -9.81 32.40
CA SER A 23 20.96 -10.24 32.33
C SER A 23 19.90 -9.26 31.73
N GLU A 24 20.21 -8.00 31.51
CA GLU A 24 19.26 -7.11 30.86
C GLU A 24 19.22 -7.28 29.32
N PRO A 25 18.02 -7.17 28.69
CA PRO A 25 17.89 -7.22 27.25
C PRO A 25 18.76 -6.16 26.57
N LYS A 26 19.51 -6.55 25.56
CA LYS A 26 20.38 -5.63 24.83
C LYS A 26 19.55 -4.63 24.03
N PHE A 27 19.79 -3.34 24.24
CA PHE A 27 19.21 -2.29 23.39
C PHE A 27 19.88 -2.27 22.03
N THR A 28 19.08 -2.23 20.96
CA THR A 28 19.54 -2.20 19.57
C THR A 28 18.95 -1.02 18.80
N ILE A 29 19.77 -0.37 18.00
CA ILE A 29 19.34 0.69 17.06
C ILE A 29 19.85 0.32 15.67
N LYS A 30 18.99 0.40 14.66
CA LYS A 30 19.32 0.17 13.25
C LYS A 30 18.77 1.31 12.40
N PRO A 31 19.62 2.06 11.68
CA PRO A 31 19.13 3.00 10.68
C PRO A 31 18.45 2.23 9.55
N THR A 32 17.47 2.85 8.93
CA THR A 32 16.76 2.33 7.75
C THR A 32 16.56 3.46 6.76
N GLY A 33 16.50 3.12 5.50
CA GLY A 33 16.23 4.10 4.47
C GLY A 33 15.91 3.48 3.12
N ARG A 34 15.39 4.30 2.22
CA ARG A 34 15.19 3.93 0.83
C ARG A 34 15.08 5.14 -0.08
N ILE A 35 15.47 4.93 -1.33
CA ILE A 35 15.32 5.89 -2.43
C ILE A 35 14.69 5.14 -3.61
N LEU A 36 13.61 5.67 -4.17
CA LEU A 36 13.03 5.22 -5.44
C LEU A 36 13.22 6.33 -6.46
N MET A 37 13.84 6.02 -7.59
CA MET A 37 14.08 6.93 -8.70
C MET A 37 13.38 6.38 -9.94
N ASP A 38 12.40 7.11 -10.45
CA ASP A 38 11.52 6.70 -11.51
C ASP A 38 11.69 7.54 -12.76
N GLY A 39 11.60 6.93 -13.92
CA GLY A 39 11.45 7.58 -15.22
C GLY A 39 10.33 6.93 -16.02
N ALA A 40 9.52 7.72 -16.72
CA ALA A 40 8.44 7.21 -17.55
C ALA A 40 8.33 7.94 -18.88
N VAL A 41 7.95 7.17 -19.92
CA VAL A 41 7.61 7.67 -21.25
C VAL A 41 6.23 7.15 -21.61
N TYR A 42 5.32 8.05 -22.01
CA TYR A 42 3.96 7.75 -22.40
C TYR A 42 3.86 7.65 -23.92
N LEU A 43 3.50 6.45 -24.42
CA LEU A 43 3.53 6.11 -25.84
C LEU A 43 2.24 6.46 -26.60
N GLY A 44 1.20 6.91 -25.90
CA GLY A 44 -0.07 7.30 -26.51
C GLY A 44 -1.19 7.42 -25.50
N GLY A 45 -2.27 8.13 -25.87
CA GLY A 45 -3.41 8.39 -24.99
C GLY A 45 -3.09 9.38 -23.86
N ASN A 46 -2.04 10.16 -24.02
CA ASN A 46 -1.47 11.03 -22.97
C ASN A 46 -1.96 12.49 -23.04
N ASP A 47 -2.77 12.84 -24.04
CA ASP A 47 -3.29 14.19 -24.20
C ASP A 47 -4.37 14.55 -23.17
N ASP A 48 -4.59 15.84 -22.94
CA ASP A 48 -5.72 16.34 -22.17
C ASP A 48 -7.03 15.91 -22.85
N ILE A 49 -8.06 15.63 -22.06
CA ILE A 49 -9.38 15.32 -22.60
C ILE A 49 -10.13 16.63 -22.79
N GLU A 50 -10.40 16.99 -24.05
CA GLU A 50 -11.08 18.23 -24.41
C GLU A 50 -12.42 18.40 -23.69
N GLY A 51 -12.66 19.60 -23.17
CA GLY A 51 -13.86 19.94 -22.45
C GLY A 51 -13.92 19.43 -20.99
N THR A 52 -12.81 18.91 -20.47
CA THR A 52 -12.72 18.44 -19.08
C THR A 52 -11.54 19.06 -18.34
N SER A 53 -11.54 18.90 -17.01
CA SER A 53 -10.39 19.24 -16.14
C SER A 53 -9.31 18.16 -16.09
N ASP A 54 -9.44 17.07 -16.82
CA ASP A 54 -8.47 15.96 -16.80
C ASP A 54 -7.16 16.36 -17.51
N LYS A 55 -6.05 15.98 -16.89
CA LYS A 55 -4.72 16.42 -17.32
C LYS A 55 -4.07 15.39 -18.24
N LYS A 56 -3.18 15.87 -19.12
CA LYS A 56 -2.32 14.99 -19.90
C LYS A 56 -1.23 14.36 -19.05
N PHE A 57 -0.73 13.23 -19.52
CA PHE A 57 0.48 12.62 -19.00
C PHE A 57 1.72 13.30 -19.59
N VAL A 58 2.75 13.44 -18.77
CA VAL A 58 4.00 14.10 -19.16
C VAL A 58 5.16 13.15 -18.88
N ASP A 59 5.98 12.94 -19.89
CA ASP A 59 7.22 12.19 -19.81
C ASP A 59 8.15 12.86 -18.82
N GLY A 60 8.94 12.08 -18.08
CA GLY A 60 9.89 12.67 -17.15
C GLY A 60 10.45 11.71 -16.13
N VAL A 61 11.02 12.30 -15.08
CA VAL A 61 11.64 11.59 -13.96
C VAL A 61 11.08 12.12 -12.63
N ALA A 62 11.10 11.28 -11.62
CA ALA A 62 10.64 11.63 -10.27
C ALA A 62 11.40 10.86 -9.19
N ILE A 63 11.40 11.40 -7.96
CA ILE A 63 11.77 10.68 -6.74
C ILE A 63 10.50 10.56 -5.90
N PRO A 64 9.66 9.54 -6.15
CA PRO A 64 8.36 9.41 -5.49
C PRO A 64 8.48 9.02 -4.02
N ASP A 65 9.56 8.38 -3.64
CA ASP A 65 9.78 7.95 -2.26
C ASP A 65 11.26 8.04 -1.89
N LEU A 66 11.54 8.86 -0.91
CA LEU A 66 12.81 8.97 -0.21
C LEU A 66 12.48 8.90 1.28
N ARG A 67 13.07 7.96 2.01
CA ARG A 67 12.83 7.79 3.45
C ARG A 67 14.12 7.63 4.21
N LEU A 68 14.09 8.16 5.43
CA LEU A 68 15.07 7.88 6.47
C LEU A 68 14.30 7.48 7.73
N GLY A 69 14.82 6.51 8.46
CA GLY A 69 14.17 6.04 9.66
C GLY A 69 15.11 5.29 10.58
N VAL A 70 14.56 4.90 11.72
CA VAL A 70 15.25 4.13 12.76
C VAL A 70 14.32 3.04 13.26
N LYS A 71 14.88 1.84 13.44
CA LYS A 71 14.29 0.75 14.21
C LYS A 71 15.06 0.60 15.52
N ALA A 72 14.35 0.50 16.63
CA ALA A 72 14.93 0.22 17.94
C ALA A 72 14.31 -1.06 18.51
N GLY A 73 15.06 -1.78 19.35
CA GLY A 73 14.62 -2.98 20.03
C GLY A 73 15.19 -3.07 21.45
N TYR A 74 14.36 -3.52 22.41
CA TYR A 74 14.75 -3.81 23.78
C TYR A 74 13.88 -4.94 24.35
N GLY A 75 14.45 -6.11 24.49
CA GLY A 75 13.72 -7.30 24.90
C GLY A 75 12.55 -7.62 23.96
N LYS A 76 11.33 -7.62 24.49
CA LYS A 76 10.09 -7.84 23.74
C LYS A 76 9.54 -6.56 23.07
N TRP A 77 10.16 -5.40 23.31
CA TRP A 77 9.74 -4.14 22.74
C TRP A 77 10.49 -3.83 21.46
N LYS A 78 9.76 -3.35 20.47
CA LYS A 78 10.30 -2.83 19.21
C LYS A 78 9.66 -1.50 18.91
N ALA A 79 10.39 -0.59 18.31
CA ALA A 79 9.88 0.69 17.86
C ALA A 79 10.41 1.01 16.47
N LYS A 80 9.63 1.77 15.71
CA LYS A 80 10.02 2.27 14.40
C LYS A 80 9.58 3.72 14.24
N VAL A 81 10.44 4.54 13.64
CA VAL A 81 10.11 5.89 13.19
C VAL A 81 10.68 6.08 11.80
N ASP A 82 9.83 6.40 10.82
CA ASP A 82 10.23 6.74 9.45
C ASP A 82 9.74 8.14 9.08
N VAL A 83 10.59 8.93 8.42
CA VAL A 83 10.25 10.22 7.81
C VAL A 83 10.46 10.13 6.30
N GLY A 84 9.48 10.57 5.53
CA GLY A 84 9.54 10.57 4.06
C GLY A 84 9.75 11.97 3.50
N PHE A 85 10.46 12.02 2.36
CA PHE A 85 10.84 13.25 1.64
C PHE A 85 10.49 13.16 0.14
N GLY A 86 9.57 12.28 -0.24
CA GLY A 86 9.17 12.08 -1.63
C GLY A 86 8.64 13.36 -2.28
N TYR A 87 9.04 13.65 -3.51
CA TYR A 87 8.72 14.89 -4.24
C TYR A 87 9.10 16.17 -3.47
N GLY A 88 10.14 16.12 -2.61
CA GLY A 88 10.54 17.25 -1.78
C GLY A 88 9.58 17.59 -0.62
N LYS A 89 8.56 16.76 -0.36
CA LYS A 89 7.59 16.97 0.73
C LYS A 89 7.98 16.14 1.94
N VAL A 90 8.08 16.77 3.10
CA VAL A 90 8.34 16.10 4.37
C VAL A 90 7.04 15.56 4.96
N GLY A 91 7.06 14.31 5.43
CA GLY A 91 5.90 13.72 6.06
C GLY A 91 6.25 12.50 6.91
N LEU A 92 5.54 12.34 8.02
CA LEU A 92 5.67 11.17 8.87
C LEU A 92 5.21 9.92 8.09
N LYS A 93 5.95 8.85 8.24
CA LYS A 93 5.62 7.54 7.72
C LYS A 93 5.33 6.60 8.89
N ASP A 94 5.85 5.36 8.88
CA ASP A 94 5.57 4.44 9.96
C ASP A 94 6.20 4.94 11.27
N THR A 95 5.36 5.09 12.30
CA THR A 95 5.78 5.48 13.64
C THR A 95 4.96 4.69 14.64
N TYR A 96 5.56 3.64 15.23
CA TYR A 96 4.85 2.74 16.11
C TYR A 96 5.75 2.11 17.17
N ILE A 97 5.12 1.58 18.19
CA ILE A 97 5.70 0.69 19.20
C ILE A 97 5.03 -0.66 19.07
N GLU A 98 5.81 -1.73 19.20
CA GLU A 98 5.37 -3.12 19.14
C GLU A 98 5.84 -3.85 20.38
N TYR A 99 5.00 -4.75 20.89
CA TYR A 99 5.31 -5.62 22.02
C TYR A 99 5.00 -7.06 21.68
N ASP A 100 6.02 -7.93 21.73
CA ASP A 100 5.87 -9.38 21.57
C ASP A 100 5.32 -9.98 22.87
N ILE A 101 4.04 -10.30 22.92
CA ILE A 101 3.41 -10.96 24.08
C ILE A 101 4.06 -12.33 24.28
N ASN A 102 4.13 -13.10 23.21
CA ASN A 102 4.79 -14.39 23.12
C ASN A 102 5.19 -14.66 21.66
N GLU A 103 5.72 -15.85 21.36
CA GLU A 103 6.18 -16.23 20.00
C GLU A 103 5.10 -16.19 18.91
N SER A 104 3.84 -16.22 19.28
CA SER A 104 2.71 -16.26 18.35
C SER A 104 1.83 -15.01 18.38
N ASN A 105 2.06 -14.10 19.31
CA ASN A 105 1.18 -12.95 19.50
C ASN A 105 1.99 -11.68 19.72
N LEU A 106 1.63 -10.63 19.02
CA LEU A 106 2.17 -9.29 19.24
C LEU A 106 1.06 -8.23 19.19
N ILE A 107 1.31 -7.11 19.84
CA ILE A 107 0.49 -5.90 19.76
C ILE A 107 1.35 -4.77 19.20
N ARG A 108 0.79 -4.00 18.27
CA ARG A 108 1.41 -2.80 17.69
C ARG A 108 0.47 -1.62 17.86
N GLY A 109 0.98 -0.53 18.41
CA GLY A 109 0.25 0.73 18.55
C GLY A 109 1.00 1.88 17.92
N GLY A 110 0.32 2.77 17.20
CA GLY A 110 0.92 3.95 16.60
C GLY A 110 0.34 4.28 15.21
N TYR A 111 1.15 4.91 14.37
CA TYR A 111 0.79 5.33 13.02
C TYR A 111 1.50 4.45 11.99
N PHE A 112 0.76 3.57 11.33
CA PHE A 112 1.29 2.58 10.41
C PHE A 112 0.20 2.12 9.41
N VAL A 113 0.57 1.29 8.43
CA VAL A 113 -0.38 0.65 7.51
C VAL A 113 -0.90 -0.63 8.19
N PRO A 114 -2.20 -0.70 8.55
CA PRO A 114 -2.77 -1.91 9.14
C PRO A 114 -2.98 -3.02 8.11
N GLN A 115 -3.06 -4.27 8.57
CA GLN A 115 -3.23 -5.48 7.74
C GLN A 115 -4.58 -5.49 6.98
N PHE A 116 -4.55 -5.50 5.63
CA PHE A 116 -5.74 -5.64 4.80
C PHE A 116 -5.42 -6.22 3.42
N GLY A 117 -5.46 -7.54 3.30
CA GLY A 117 -5.12 -8.28 2.09
C GLY A 117 -3.62 -8.42 1.84
N LEU A 118 -3.28 -9.25 0.89
CA LEU A 118 -1.90 -9.63 0.57
C LEU A 118 -1.08 -8.44 0.04
N ASN A 119 -1.63 -7.67 -0.90
CA ASN A 119 -0.87 -6.60 -1.54
C ASN A 119 -0.56 -5.43 -0.60
N SER A 120 -1.48 -5.07 0.30
CA SER A 120 -1.27 -3.94 1.21
C SER A 120 -0.10 -4.14 2.17
N GLU A 121 0.18 -5.38 2.55
CA GLU A 121 1.30 -5.72 3.43
C GLU A 121 2.66 -5.61 2.75
N THR A 122 2.70 -5.83 1.44
CA THR A 122 3.94 -5.71 0.69
C THR A 122 4.44 -4.26 0.69
N SER A 123 5.62 -4.04 1.20
CA SER A 123 6.26 -2.70 1.16
C SER A 123 6.25 -2.13 -0.26
N SER A 124 6.01 -0.85 -0.41
CA SER A 124 6.01 -0.19 -1.72
C SER A 124 7.31 -0.36 -2.51
N SER A 125 8.43 -0.61 -1.84
CA SER A 125 9.70 -0.94 -2.50
C SER A 125 9.81 -2.40 -2.94
N MET A 126 8.89 -3.25 -2.51
CA MET A 126 8.90 -4.69 -2.80
C MET A 126 7.70 -5.12 -3.63
N LYS A 127 6.83 -4.20 -4.05
CA LYS A 127 5.72 -4.49 -4.96
C LYS A 127 6.26 -5.15 -6.23
N PRO A 128 5.68 -6.27 -6.66
CA PRO A 128 6.22 -7.03 -7.80
C PRO A 128 6.03 -6.30 -9.14
N SER A 129 4.95 -5.56 -9.31
CA SER A 129 4.63 -4.85 -10.54
C SER A 129 4.73 -3.34 -10.37
N TYR A 130 5.92 -2.85 -9.97
CA TYR A 130 6.29 -1.44 -9.89
C TYR A 130 5.49 -0.65 -8.84
N GLU A 131 4.20 -0.56 -9.00
CA GLU A 131 3.25 0.07 -8.09
C GLU A 131 2.17 -0.91 -7.66
N GLU A 132 1.22 -0.43 -6.87
CA GLU A 132 0.05 -1.18 -6.49
C GLU A 132 -0.87 -1.39 -7.68
N PRO A 133 -1.57 -2.53 -7.75
CA PRO A 133 -2.69 -2.67 -8.68
C PRO A 133 -3.73 -1.55 -8.46
N THR A 134 -4.33 -1.05 -9.54
CA THR A 134 -5.34 0.03 -9.47
C THR A 134 -6.48 -0.33 -8.52
N SER A 135 -6.90 -1.60 -8.48
CA SER A 135 -7.90 -2.07 -7.51
C SER A 135 -7.42 -1.91 -6.06
N ASN A 136 -6.19 -2.31 -5.74
CA ASN A 136 -5.68 -2.11 -4.39
C ASN A 136 -5.59 -0.63 -4.02
N GLU A 137 -5.10 0.21 -4.92
CA GLU A 137 -5.03 1.66 -4.68
C GLU A 137 -6.42 2.27 -4.47
N PHE A 138 -7.41 1.89 -5.28
CA PHE A 138 -8.77 2.41 -5.14
C PHE A 138 -9.44 1.95 -3.84
N PHE A 139 -9.41 0.66 -3.54
CA PHE A 139 -10.13 0.12 -2.38
C PHE A 139 -9.41 0.33 -1.05
N TYR A 140 -8.09 0.43 -1.05
CA TYR A 140 -7.34 0.50 0.18
C TYR A 140 -6.29 1.62 0.23
N ALA A 141 -5.57 1.89 -0.88
CA ALA A 141 -4.53 2.94 -0.99
C ALA A 141 -3.44 2.90 0.11
N ASN A 142 -3.28 1.77 0.81
CA ASN A 142 -2.35 1.59 1.94
C ASN A 142 -2.32 2.79 2.90
N PRO A 143 -3.45 3.19 3.48
CA PRO A 143 -3.49 4.33 4.36
C PRO A 143 -2.73 4.04 5.65
N ARG A 144 -1.90 4.98 6.08
CA ARG A 144 -1.40 4.97 7.45
C ARG A 144 -2.47 5.53 8.36
N LEU A 145 -2.76 4.78 9.41
CA LEU A 145 -3.82 5.08 10.36
C LEU A 145 -3.23 5.10 11.78
N LEU A 146 -3.78 5.94 12.64
CA LEU A 146 -3.52 5.84 14.07
C LEU A 146 -4.30 4.64 14.60
N ALA A 147 -3.60 3.59 15.00
CA ALA A 147 -4.21 2.28 15.19
C ALA A 147 -3.58 1.47 16.33
N LEU A 148 -4.38 0.53 16.83
CA LEU A 148 -3.92 -0.56 17.69
C LEU A 148 -4.23 -1.87 16.97
N MET A 149 -3.20 -2.70 16.74
CA MET A 149 -3.27 -3.95 16.01
C MET A 149 -2.75 -5.11 16.85
N HIS A 150 -3.50 -6.19 16.88
CA HIS A 150 -3.05 -7.49 17.37
C HIS A 150 -2.76 -8.40 16.17
N ILE A 151 -1.62 -9.08 16.20
CA ILE A 151 -1.25 -10.12 15.24
C ILE A 151 -1.13 -11.44 15.98
N TYR A 152 -1.78 -12.46 15.45
CA TYR A 152 -1.62 -13.86 15.79
C TYR A 152 -0.96 -14.59 14.62
N ASP A 153 0.17 -15.24 14.86
CA ASP A 153 0.92 -16.01 13.87
C ASP A 153 1.37 -17.34 14.49
N LYS A 154 0.69 -18.43 14.12
CA LYS A 154 1.04 -19.77 14.59
C LYS A 154 0.71 -20.83 13.57
N GLY A 155 1.77 -21.58 13.15
CA GLY A 155 1.62 -22.68 12.21
C GLY A 155 0.92 -22.28 10.93
N GLN A 156 -0.20 -22.92 10.61
CA GLN A 156 -0.97 -22.68 9.39
C GLN A 156 -1.90 -21.47 9.45
N PHE A 157 -2.06 -20.82 10.60
CA PHE A 157 -3.02 -19.73 10.77
C PHE A 157 -2.31 -18.41 11.07
N PHE A 158 -2.78 -17.37 10.38
CA PHE A 158 -2.39 -16.00 10.63
C PHE A 158 -3.65 -15.15 10.76
N ALA A 159 -3.65 -14.22 11.72
CA ALA A 159 -4.72 -13.25 11.89
C ALA A 159 -4.15 -11.90 12.33
N GLY A 160 -4.53 -10.84 11.64
CA GLY A 160 -4.24 -9.46 12.04
C GLY A 160 -5.55 -8.71 12.28
N THR A 161 -5.81 -8.24 13.50
CA THR A 161 -7.01 -7.46 13.84
C THR A 161 -6.63 -6.09 14.34
N THR A 162 -7.25 -5.06 13.79
CA THR A 162 -6.90 -3.66 14.03
C THR A 162 -8.14 -2.83 14.34
N VAL A 163 -8.05 -1.98 15.36
CA VAL A 163 -8.95 -0.84 15.57
C VAL A 163 -8.19 0.43 15.23
N PHE A 164 -8.85 1.39 14.56
CA PHE A 164 -8.16 2.57 14.05
C PHE A 164 -9.04 3.81 14.06
N ALA A 165 -8.37 4.97 14.12
CA ALA A 165 -8.92 6.27 13.80
C ALA A 165 -8.51 6.66 12.36
N GLU A 166 -9.22 7.63 11.79
CA GLU A 166 -8.91 8.12 10.44
C GLU A 166 -7.49 8.73 10.31
N ALA A 167 -6.97 8.74 9.09
CA ALA A 167 -5.59 9.18 8.81
C ALA A 167 -5.29 10.62 9.26
N ASP A 168 -6.28 11.50 9.26
CA ASP A 168 -6.13 12.90 9.66
C ASP A 168 -5.94 13.08 11.16
N ALA A 169 -6.23 12.05 11.99
CA ALA A 169 -5.98 12.08 13.43
C ALA A 169 -4.50 12.37 13.80
N MET A 170 -3.56 12.15 12.86
CA MET A 170 -2.15 12.51 13.02
C MET A 170 -1.81 13.95 12.59
N LYS A 171 -2.73 14.64 11.92
CA LYS A 171 -2.48 15.98 11.34
C LYS A 171 -3.25 17.08 12.04
N LYS A 172 -4.38 16.72 12.66
CA LYS A 172 -5.33 17.65 13.27
C LYS A 172 -5.70 17.16 14.66
N ASN A 173 -5.94 18.07 15.58
CA ASN A 173 -6.52 17.74 16.87
C ASN A 173 -8.04 17.47 16.77
N ALA A 174 -8.63 16.86 17.79
CA ALA A 174 -10.03 16.48 17.78
C ALA A 174 -11.00 17.68 17.66
N THR A 175 -10.61 18.86 18.14
CA THR A 175 -11.43 20.06 18.01
C THR A 175 -11.50 20.55 16.55
N GLU A 176 -10.38 20.46 15.82
CA GLU A 176 -10.32 20.82 14.39
C GLU A 176 -11.03 19.81 13.49
N MET A 177 -11.05 18.55 13.89
CA MET A 177 -11.66 17.46 13.11
C MET A 177 -13.17 17.33 13.34
N GLY A 178 -13.64 17.75 14.51
CA GLY A 178 -14.98 17.43 14.98
C GLY A 178 -15.12 15.93 15.29
N LYS A 179 -16.21 15.29 14.83
CA LYS A 179 -16.42 13.86 15.04
C LYS A 179 -15.46 13.04 14.17
N GLN A 180 -14.51 12.39 14.79
CA GLN A 180 -13.52 11.53 14.11
C GLN A 180 -14.16 10.24 13.59
N ALA A 181 -13.76 9.83 12.39
CA ALA A 181 -14.05 8.52 11.87
C ALA A 181 -13.21 7.46 12.59
N TRP A 182 -13.79 6.28 12.76
CA TRP A 182 -13.13 5.10 13.32
C TRP A 182 -13.47 3.86 12.51
N GLY A 183 -12.70 2.83 12.69
CA GLY A 183 -12.98 1.56 12.02
C GLY A 183 -12.31 0.38 12.69
N VAL A 184 -12.71 -0.78 12.22
CA VAL A 184 -12.13 -2.08 12.59
C VAL A 184 -11.83 -2.83 11.31
N GLN A 185 -10.68 -3.48 11.26
CA GLN A 185 -10.35 -4.39 10.16
C GLN A 185 -9.66 -5.63 10.66
N THR A 186 -9.81 -6.72 9.91
CA THR A 186 -9.13 -7.97 10.19
C THR A 186 -8.67 -8.63 8.90
N ARG A 187 -7.52 -9.30 8.94
CA ARG A 187 -7.02 -10.21 7.90
C ARG A 187 -6.88 -11.58 8.51
N LEU A 188 -7.50 -12.57 7.89
CA LEU A 188 -7.47 -13.97 8.29
C LEU A 188 -6.86 -14.78 7.16
N VAL A 189 -5.83 -15.59 7.44
CA VAL A 189 -5.15 -16.39 6.43
C VAL A 189 -4.97 -17.82 6.93
N TRP A 190 -5.31 -18.78 6.08
CA TRP A 190 -4.92 -20.18 6.20
C TRP A 190 -3.83 -20.48 5.17
N ARG A 191 -2.68 -20.96 5.66
CA ARG A 191 -1.45 -21.20 4.89
C ARG A 191 -0.87 -22.58 5.19
N PRO A 192 -1.47 -23.65 4.64
CA PRO A 192 -1.02 -25.02 4.90
C PRO A 192 0.42 -25.29 4.44
N MET A 193 0.89 -24.56 3.42
CA MET A 193 2.28 -24.56 2.97
C MET A 193 2.81 -23.12 2.99
N HIS A 194 3.95 -22.87 3.64
CA HIS A 194 4.50 -21.54 3.83
C HIS A 194 6.03 -21.56 4.03
N SER A 195 6.70 -22.26 3.13
CA SER A 195 8.16 -22.38 3.09
C SER A 195 8.75 -21.77 1.82
N ASP A 196 10.06 -21.54 1.82
CA ASP A 196 10.78 -21.09 0.64
C ASP A 196 10.61 -22.10 -0.51
N GLY A 197 10.18 -21.62 -1.65
CA GLY A 197 9.92 -22.42 -2.86
C GLY A 197 8.62 -23.23 -2.82
N ASP A 198 7.87 -23.21 -1.76
CA ASP A 198 6.60 -23.94 -1.67
C ASP A 198 5.62 -23.28 -0.70
N ALA A 199 4.66 -22.52 -1.23
CA ALA A 199 3.63 -21.89 -0.44
C ALA A 199 2.27 -21.97 -1.11
N PHE A 200 1.27 -22.20 -0.29
CA PHE A 200 -0.14 -22.04 -0.63
C PHE A 200 -0.86 -21.39 0.52
N GLN A 201 -1.52 -20.27 0.24
CA GLN A 201 -2.37 -19.60 1.22
C GLN A 201 -3.63 -19.06 0.57
N ILE A 202 -4.69 -19.09 1.32
CA ILE A 202 -5.93 -18.38 1.05
C ILE A 202 -6.28 -17.54 2.28
N GLY A 203 -6.82 -16.36 2.05
CA GLY A 203 -7.21 -15.48 3.13
C GLY A 203 -8.41 -14.62 2.76
N CYS A 204 -8.91 -13.92 3.75
CA CYS A 204 -9.95 -12.91 3.55
C CYS A 204 -9.76 -11.81 4.59
N SER A 205 -9.85 -10.56 4.12
CA SER A 205 -9.86 -9.41 5.00
C SER A 205 -11.22 -8.72 4.98
N PHE A 206 -11.59 -8.15 6.13
CA PHE A 206 -12.82 -7.39 6.32
C PHE A 206 -12.48 -6.04 6.94
N ASN A 207 -13.20 -5.00 6.52
CA ASN A 207 -13.08 -3.67 7.09
C ASN A 207 -14.48 -3.08 7.28
N TYR A 208 -14.69 -2.47 8.44
CA TYR A 208 -15.81 -1.58 8.70
C TYR A 208 -15.27 -0.22 9.12
N SER A 209 -15.82 0.86 8.53
CA SER A 209 -15.45 2.23 8.89
C SER A 209 -16.68 3.10 9.03
N SER A 210 -16.69 3.96 10.04
CA SER A 210 -17.62 5.08 10.14
C SER A 210 -17.16 6.21 9.20
N PRO A 211 -18.09 7.03 8.67
CA PRO A 211 -17.70 8.21 7.90
C PRO A 211 -17.12 9.30 8.81
N THR A 212 -16.28 10.16 8.25
CA THR A 212 -15.85 11.40 8.90
C THR A 212 -17.07 12.24 9.27
N GLY A 213 -17.09 12.80 10.48
CA GLY A 213 -18.15 13.67 10.93
C GLY A 213 -18.06 15.03 10.25
N GLY A 214 -19.19 15.69 10.06
CA GLY A 214 -19.36 16.99 9.41
C GLY A 214 -20.68 17.02 8.65
N ASP A 215 -20.99 18.15 8.01
CA ASP A 215 -22.28 18.35 7.35
C ASP A 215 -22.57 17.36 6.22
N HIS A 216 -21.57 16.67 5.70
CA HIS A 216 -21.70 15.83 4.52
C HIS A 216 -21.32 14.36 4.68
N ASN A 217 -20.89 13.88 5.86
CA ASN A 217 -20.59 12.45 6.11
C ASN A 217 -20.17 11.70 4.82
N ALA A 218 -18.97 11.95 4.30
CA ALA A 218 -18.57 11.46 2.99
C ALA A 218 -17.42 10.44 3.06
N PHE A 219 -17.38 9.56 2.07
CA PHE A 219 -16.18 8.81 1.71
C PHE A 219 -15.70 9.22 0.32
N ASN A 220 -14.44 9.56 0.19
CA ASN A 220 -13.81 9.96 -1.06
C ASN A 220 -12.75 8.94 -1.45
N TYR A 221 -12.93 8.32 -2.60
CA TYR A 221 -12.01 7.34 -3.15
C TYR A 221 -11.47 7.83 -4.48
N SER A 222 -10.17 7.64 -4.67
CA SER A 222 -9.54 7.89 -5.97
C SER A 222 -8.38 6.90 -6.14
N SER A 223 -8.08 6.55 -7.37
CA SER A 223 -6.80 5.95 -7.70
C SER A 223 -6.11 6.78 -8.76
N ASN A 224 -4.79 6.91 -8.62
CA ASN A 224 -3.97 7.47 -9.65
C ASN A 224 -3.71 6.41 -10.72
N PHE A 225 -3.26 6.87 -11.86
CA PHE A 225 -2.65 6.00 -12.84
C PHE A 225 -1.45 5.26 -12.22
N PRO A 226 -1.19 3.99 -12.59
CA PRO A 226 -0.13 3.21 -11.96
C PRO A 226 1.29 3.67 -12.34
N SER A 227 1.50 4.99 -12.39
CA SER A 227 2.78 5.68 -12.53
C SER A 227 2.96 6.73 -11.45
N ARG A 228 4.18 6.88 -10.99
CA ARG A 228 4.54 7.93 -10.01
C ARG A 228 5.21 9.13 -10.64
N VAL A 229 5.48 9.10 -11.94
CA VAL A 229 6.10 10.22 -12.67
C VAL A 229 5.08 11.28 -13.00
N SER A 230 3.97 10.90 -13.64
CA SER A 230 2.85 11.80 -13.91
C SER A 230 1.62 11.36 -13.11
N LYS A 231 1.15 12.22 -12.22
CA LYS A 231 0.00 11.93 -11.35
C LYS A 231 -1.28 12.41 -11.99
N VAL A 232 -1.99 11.50 -12.64
CA VAL A 232 -3.31 11.72 -13.20
C VAL A 232 -4.29 10.77 -12.53
N ASN A 233 -5.41 11.28 -12.04
CA ASN A 233 -6.46 10.44 -11.45
C ASN A 233 -7.09 9.56 -12.52
N LEU A 234 -7.15 8.27 -12.24
CA LEU A 234 -7.74 7.26 -13.11
C LEU A 234 -9.20 7.01 -12.76
N LEU A 235 -9.48 6.87 -11.48
CA LEU A 235 -10.80 6.63 -10.92
C LEU A 235 -11.08 7.65 -9.82
N THR A 236 -12.34 8.05 -9.66
CA THR A 236 -12.77 8.95 -8.58
C THR A 236 -14.21 8.66 -8.19
N ALA A 237 -14.47 8.40 -6.91
CA ALA A 237 -15.82 8.24 -6.38
C ALA A 237 -15.97 9.08 -5.10
N ASN A 238 -16.86 10.05 -5.13
CA ASN A 238 -17.24 10.86 -3.97
C ASN A 238 -18.62 10.38 -3.51
N ILE A 239 -18.70 9.82 -2.32
CA ILE A 239 -19.88 9.18 -1.76
C ILE A 239 -20.33 10.00 -0.55
N ASP A 240 -21.30 10.85 -0.74
CA ASP A 240 -21.95 11.65 0.29
C ASP A 240 -23.07 10.90 1.01
N HIS A 241 -23.65 11.53 2.05
CA HIS A 241 -24.71 10.95 2.88
C HIS A 241 -24.35 9.56 3.44
N ALA A 242 -23.09 9.30 3.65
CA ALA A 242 -22.62 8.00 4.11
C ALA A 242 -23.03 7.73 5.56
N ARG A 243 -23.46 6.50 5.83
CA ARG A 243 -23.76 5.98 7.16
C ARG A 243 -22.65 5.09 7.68
N GLY A 244 -22.03 4.33 6.81
CA GLY A 244 -20.96 3.40 7.12
C GLY A 244 -20.46 2.69 5.87
N LEU A 245 -19.27 2.15 5.97
CA LEU A 245 -18.56 1.46 4.90
C LEU A 245 -18.23 0.04 5.32
N PHE A 246 -18.46 -0.90 4.43
CA PHE A 246 -17.99 -2.27 4.54
C PHE A 246 -17.12 -2.61 3.34
N LYS A 247 -15.95 -3.24 3.58
CA LYS A 247 -15.09 -3.81 2.54
C LYS A 247 -14.74 -5.25 2.87
N MET A 248 -14.50 -6.02 1.81
CA MET A 248 -14.05 -7.40 1.89
C MET A 248 -13.03 -7.65 0.77
N THR A 249 -11.96 -8.40 1.08
CA THR A 249 -11.00 -8.86 0.07
C THR A 249 -10.53 -10.28 0.35
N PRO A 250 -11.01 -11.27 -0.40
CA PRO A 250 -10.37 -12.57 -0.47
C PRO A 250 -9.05 -12.49 -1.22
N GLU A 251 -8.09 -13.31 -0.80
CA GLU A 251 -6.73 -13.37 -1.34
C GLU A 251 -6.27 -14.81 -1.59
N LEU A 252 -5.42 -14.97 -2.58
CA LEU A 252 -4.77 -16.22 -2.94
C LEU A 252 -3.28 -15.97 -3.21
N LEU A 253 -2.42 -16.81 -2.65
CA LEU A 253 -1.01 -16.93 -3.04
C LEU A 253 -0.69 -18.41 -3.26
N PHE A 254 -0.08 -18.68 -4.40
CA PHE A 254 0.52 -19.97 -4.72
C PHE A 254 1.96 -19.75 -5.16
N MET A 255 2.89 -20.55 -4.66
CA MET A 255 4.30 -20.46 -4.98
C MET A 255 4.87 -21.87 -5.10
N ARG A 256 5.55 -22.17 -6.23
CA ARG A 256 6.26 -23.41 -6.41
C ARG A 256 7.57 -23.21 -7.17
N GLY A 257 8.68 -23.48 -6.50
CA GLY A 257 10.00 -23.22 -7.03
C GLY A 257 10.20 -21.78 -7.47
N ASN A 258 10.45 -21.58 -8.75
CA ASN A 258 10.68 -20.29 -9.38
C ASN A 258 9.41 -19.63 -9.97
N MET A 259 8.23 -20.17 -9.69
CA MET A 259 6.94 -19.63 -10.16
C MET A 259 6.04 -19.24 -8.98
N ALA A 260 5.25 -18.19 -9.15
CA ALA A 260 4.24 -17.79 -8.19
C ALA A 260 3.02 -17.16 -8.88
N LEU A 261 1.88 -17.30 -8.23
CA LEU A 261 0.62 -16.67 -8.60
C LEU A 261 0.06 -15.97 -7.36
N GLU A 262 -0.30 -14.69 -7.48
CA GLU A 262 -1.06 -13.98 -6.47
C GLU A 262 -2.31 -13.35 -7.07
N ALA A 263 -3.40 -13.34 -6.32
CA ALA A 263 -4.65 -12.73 -6.74
C ALA A 263 -5.44 -12.20 -5.54
N GLN A 264 -6.18 -11.12 -5.76
CA GLN A 264 -7.16 -10.59 -4.81
C GLN A 264 -8.40 -10.10 -5.54
N TYR A 265 -9.55 -10.24 -4.89
CA TYR A 265 -10.79 -9.58 -5.26
C TYR A 265 -11.14 -8.56 -4.19
N TYR A 266 -11.75 -7.46 -4.58
CA TYR A 266 -12.20 -6.38 -3.70
C TYR A 266 -13.69 -6.14 -3.88
N TYR A 267 -14.38 -6.03 -2.77
CA TYR A 267 -15.76 -5.59 -2.70
C TYR A 267 -15.89 -4.46 -1.68
N MET A 268 -16.66 -3.43 -2.05
CA MET A 268 -16.99 -2.31 -1.19
C MET A 268 -18.49 -2.01 -1.25
N ASN A 269 -19.08 -1.73 -0.10
CA ASN A 269 -20.45 -1.23 0.02
C ASN A 269 -20.48 -0.07 1.01
N VAL A 270 -20.91 1.11 0.54
CA VAL A 270 -21.17 2.26 1.38
C VAL A 270 -22.67 2.39 1.58
N ALA A 271 -23.11 2.15 2.81
CA ALA A 271 -24.49 2.41 3.22
C ALA A 271 -24.71 3.93 3.28
N ARG A 272 -25.79 4.41 2.67
CA ARG A 272 -26.17 5.84 2.63
C ARG A 272 -27.50 6.06 3.36
N LYS A 273 -27.71 7.28 3.80
CA LYS A 273 -28.92 7.77 4.50
C LYS A 273 -29.73 8.70 3.61
N ASP A 274 -30.80 9.27 4.13
CA ASP A 274 -31.62 10.32 3.52
C ASP A 274 -32.22 9.92 2.15
N GLY A 275 -32.58 8.63 1.98
CA GLY A 275 -33.18 8.12 0.74
C GLY A 275 -32.19 7.81 -0.39
N PHE A 276 -30.91 8.11 -0.21
CA PHE A 276 -29.88 7.76 -1.21
C PHE A 276 -29.64 6.25 -1.28
N ARG A 277 -29.47 5.72 -2.50
CA ARG A 277 -29.12 4.31 -2.70
C ARG A 277 -27.67 4.04 -2.24
N ASN A 278 -27.45 2.87 -1.67
CA ASN A 278 -26.10 2.42 -1.32
C ASN A 278 -25.21 2.38 -2.55
N TYR A 279 -23.94 2.79 -2.36
CA TYR A 279 -22.92 2.69 -3.39
C TYR A 279 -22.16 1.38 -3.27
N ARG A 280 -21.91 0.72 -4.41
CA ARG A 280 -21.14 -0.52 -4.49
C ARG A 280 -20.04 -0.41 -5.53
N ALA A 281 -18.88 -0.94 -5.19
CA ALA A 281 -17.74 -1.03 -6.09
C ALA A 281 -17.07 -2.39 -5.95
N GLN A 282 -16.37 -2.82 -7.00
CA GLN A 282 -15.65 -4.09 -7.03
C GLN A 282 -14.41 -4.01 -7.91
N GLY A 283 -13.44 -4.87 -7.64
CA GLY A 283 -12.23 -4.97 -8.42
C GLY A 283 -11.52 -6.28 -8.17
N ALA A 284 -10.55 -6.59 -9.02
CA ALA A 284 -9.71 -7.76 -8.84
C ALA A 284 -8.36 -7.54 -9.54
N TYR A 285 -7.33 -8.18 -9.04
CA TYR A 285 -6.09 -8.34 -9.78
C TYR A 285 -5.57 -9.77 -9.69
N GLY A 286 -4.76 -10.14 -10.68
CA GLY A 286 -3.96 -11.35 -10.67
C GLY A 286 -2.57 -11.04 -11.22
N MET A 287 -1.54 -11.64 -10.64
CA MET A 287 -0.16 -11.54 -11.07
C MET A 287 0.48 -12.93 -11.14
N PHE A 288 0.96 -13.29 -12.32
CA PHE A 288 1.85 -14.42 -12.50
C PHE A 288 3.30 -13.92 -12.44
N ARG A 289 4.13 -14.61 -11.68
CA ARG A 289 5.52 -14.23 -11.44
C ARG A 289 6.42 -15.43 -11.73
N ALA A 290 7.55 -15.20 -12.40
CA ALA A 290 8.53 -16.23 -12.66
C ALA A 290 9.96 -15.68 -12.54
N LEU A 291 10.84 -16.40 -11.85
CA LEU A 291 12.26 -16.13 -11.87
C LEU A 291 12.85 -16.74 -13.14
N LEU A 292 13.31 -15.89 -14.04
CA LEU A 292 14.06 -16.26 -15.24
C LEU A 292 15.50 -16.61 -14.88
N ILE A 293 16.05 -15.94 -13.87
CA ILE A 293 17.31 -16.23 -13.20
C ILE A 293 17.01 -16.30 -11.70
N GLY A 294 17.33 -17.41 -11.06
CA GLY A 294 17.02 -17.71 -9.68
C GLY A 294 16.33 -19.06 -9.53
N SER A 295 16.53 -19.71 -8.40
CA SER A 295 16.08 -21.09 -8.21
C SER A 295 14.69 -21.20 -7.59
N ARG A 296 14.35 -20.30 -6.69
CA ARG A 296 13.09 -20.35 -5.94
C ARG A 296 12.72 -18.99 -5.34
N TYR A 297 11.43 -18.80 -5.12
CA TYR A 297 10.91 -17.70 -4.33
C TYR A 297 11.11 -17.96 -2.84
N ARG A 298 11.06 -16.87 -2.05
CA ARG A 298 11.15 -16.92 -0.60
C ARG A 298 9.81 -16.50 0.02
N TYR A 299 9.51 -17.06 1.18
CA TYR A 299 8.31 -16.74 1.94
C TYR A 299 8.65 -15.81 3.11
N SER A 300 7.81 -14.78 3.34
CA SER A 300 7.91 -13.88 4.49
C SER A 300 6.85 -14.22 5.53
N HIS A 301 7.30 -14.80 6.66
CA HIS A 301 6.39 -15.04 7.78
C HIS A 301 5.85 -13.72 8.38
N ALA A 302 6.69 -12.68 8.46
CA ALA A 302 6.33 -11.40 9.04
C ALA A 302 5.20 -10.69 8.29
N ASP A 303 5.19 -10.81 6.95
CA ASP A 303 4.20 -10.18 6.09
C ASP A 303 3.08 -11.16 5.68
N CYS A 304 3.21 -12.44 6.04
CA CYS A 304 2.34 -13.51 5.58
C CYS A 304 2.13 -13.43 4.05
N GLY A 305 3.25 -13.52 3.31
CA GLY A 305 3.30 -13.33 1.87
C GLY A 305 4.67 -13.62 1.27
N MET A 306 4.95 -13.10 0.08
CA MET A 306 6.24 -13.34 -0.59
C MET A 306 7.32 -12.39 -0.07
N ALA A 307 8.52 -12.94 0.15
CA ALA A 307 9.72 -12.17 0.42
C ALA A 307 10.41 -11.74 -0.88
N THR A 308 11.35 -10.79 -0.77
CA THR A 308 12.21 -10.38 -1.89
C THR A 308 13.04 -11.57 -2.37
N PRO A 309 13.12 -11.83 -3.69
CA PRO A 309 14.01 -12.81 -4.27
C PRO A 309 15.48 -12.60 -3.91
N ASP A 310 16.28 -13.65 -4.05
CA ASP A 310 17.70 -13.59 -3.77
C ASP A 310 18.45 -12.62 -4.72
N PRO A 311 19.57 -12.03 -4.29
CA PRO A 311 20.41 -11.20 -5.15
C PRO A 311 20.83 -11.92 -6.45
N ARG A 312 20.96 -11.14 -7.52
CA ARG A 312 21.26 -11.58 -8.89
C ARG A 312 20.13 -12.40 -9.55
N SER A 313 18.92 -12.36 -8.99
CA SER A 313 17.73 -12.91 -9.65
C SER A 313 17.16 -11.95 -10.68
N LEU A 314 16.61 -12.49 -11.75
CA LEU A 314 15.80 -11.79 -12.76
C LEU A 314 14.38 -12.35 -12.72
N GLU A 315 13.42 -11.52 -12.46
CA GLU A 315 11.99 -11.87 -12.38
C GLU A 315 11.22 -11.23 -13.53
N VAL A 316 10.28 -11.96 -14.11
CA VAL A 316 9.19 -11.40 -14.93
C VAL A 316 7.88 -11.50 -14.18
N VAL A 317 7.08 -10.42 -14.25
CA VAL A 317 5.74 -10.35 -13.65
C VAL A 317 4.74 -9.96 -14.72
N LEU A 318 3.74 -10.80 -14.95
CA LEU A 318 2.61 -10.51 -15.82
C LEU A 318 1.41 -10.18 -14.91
N GLY A 319 0.88 -8.97 -15.04
CA GLY A 319 -0.22 -8.48 -14.22
C GLY A 319 -1.44 -8.13 -15.04
N TYR A 320 -2.61 -8.46 -14.50
CA TYR A 320 -3.89 -7.95 -14.98
C TYR A 320 -4.72 -7.45 -13.81
N ASN A 321 -5.38 -6.31 -14.02
CA ASN A 321 -6.23 -5.68 -13.02
C ASN A 321 -7.52 -5.17 -13.63
N TYR A 322 -8.63 -5.36 -12.92
CA TYR A 322 -9.95 -4.81 -13.21
C TYR A 322 -10.45 -4.03 -12.00
N THR A 323 -10.99 -2.84 -12.22
CA THR A 323 -11.63 -2.04 -11.16
C THR A 323 -12.88 -1.36 -11.70
N ASN A 324 -13.99 -1.55 -11.01
CA ASN A 324 -15.24 -0.85 -11.29
C ASN A 324 -15.60 0.04 -10.09
N ALA A 325 -15.44 1.35 -10.27
CA ALA A 325 -15.78 2.41 -9.32
C ALA A 325 -17.12 3.10 -9.67
N SER A 326 -17.84 2.61 -10.68
CA SER A 326 -19.13 3.16 -11.10
C SER A 326 -20.29 2.33 -10.53
N ASP A 327 -21.30 3.03 -10.02
CA ASP A 327 -22.59 2.47 -9.62
C ASP A 327 -23.72 3.41 -10.11
N ALA A 328 -24.25 3.10 -11.28
CA ALA A 328 -25.31 3.89 -11.89
C ALA A 328 -26.57 3.98 -11.01
N SER A 329 -26.85 2.94 -10.21
CA SER A 329 -28.00 2.94 -9.30
C SER A 329 -27.84 3.94 -8.16
N ALA A 330 -26.61 4.22 -7.76
CA ALA A 330 -26.25 5.23 -6.78
C ALA A 330 -26.00 6.63 -7.38
N GLY A 331 -26.03 6.75 -8.72
CA GLY A 331 -25.74 7.98 -9.44
C GLY A 331 -24.24 8.34 -9.47
N ILE A 332 -23.35 7.38 -9.22
CA ILE A 332 -21.89 7.60 -9.14
C ILE A 332 -21.19 6.93 -10.32
N TYR A 333 -20.44 7.70 -11.09
CA TYR A 333 -19.72 7.27 -12.29
C TYR A 333 -18.21 7.49 -12.11
N GLY A 334 -17.60 6.67 -11.25
CA GLY A 334 -16.19 6.77 -10.86
C GLY A 334 -15.22 6.24 -11.90
N GLY A 335 -15.72 5.51 -12.89
CA GLY A 335 -14.96 4.87 -13.97
C GLY A 335 -14.78 3.37 -13.78
N ILE A 336 -14.46 2.72 -14.90
CA ILE A 336 -14.12 1.29 -14.97
C ILE A 336 -12.77 1.17 -15.66
N THR A 337 -11.82 0.46 -15.05
CA THR A 337 -10.48 0.27 -15.60
C THR A 337 -10.15 -1.17 -15.85
N ASN A 338 -9.32 -1.36 -16.90
CA ASN A 338 -8.60 -2.60 -17.15
C ASN A 338 -7.13 -2.24 -17.37
N ASP A 339 -6.23 -2.88 -16.64
CA ASP A 339 -4.79 -2.72 -16.77
C ASP A 339 -4.15 -4.05 -17.11
N ALA A 340 -3.24 -4.06 -18.07
CA ALA A 340 -2.35 -5.18 -18.36
C ALA A 340 -0.91 -4.69 -18.28
N SER A 341 -0.03 -5.47 -17.63
CA SER A 341 1.36 -5.07 -17.46
C SER A 341 2.33 -6.25 -17.56
N CYS A 342 3.55 -5.93 -18.02
CA CYS A 342 4.69 -6.82 -17.99
C CYS A 342 5.85 -6.08 -17.32
N THR A 343 6.37 -6.63 -16.23
CA THR A 343 7.45 -6.02 -15.46
C THR A 343 8.64 -6.97 -15.36
N PHE A 344 9.84 -6.45 -15.60
CA PHE A 344 11.09 -7.14 -15.31
C PHE A 344 11.73 -6.51 -14.07
N ASN A 345 12.08 -7.33 -13.09
CA ASN A 345 12.76 -6.94 -11.87
C ASN A 345 14.12 -7.62 -11.81
N TYR A 346 15.20 -6.85 -11.81
CA TYR A 346 16.54 -7.39 -11.60
C TYR A 346 17.03 -7.02 -10.19
N TYR A 347 17.18 -8.01 -9.34
CA TYR A 347 17.66 -7.89 -7.96
C TYR A 347 19.19 -7.86 -7.96
N ILE A 348 19.78 -6.68 -8.16
CA ILE A 348 21.23 -6.49 -8.34
C ILE A 348 22.00 -7.02 -7.13
N ASN A 349 21.53 -6.65 -5.93
CA ASN A 349 22.05 -7.12 -4.65
C ASN A 349 20.98 -6.94 -3.56
N LYS A 350 21.32 -7.20 -2.30
CA LYS A 350 20.37 -7.09 -1.18
C LYS A 350 19.85 -5.67 -0.92
N TYR A 351 20.45 -4.66 -1.55
CA TYR A 351 20.09 -3.25 -1.37
C TYR A 351 19.51 -2.59 -2.62
N MET A 352 19.75 -3.15 -3.80
CA MET A 352 19.47 -2.48 -5.07
C MET A 352 18.64 -3.36 -6.00
N ILE A 353 17.58 -2.75 -6.57
CA ILE A 353 16.72 -3.39 -7.57
C ILE A 353 16.55 -2.42 -8.74
N ALA A 354 16.75 -2.92 -9.96
CA ALA A 354 16.38 -2.24 -11.19
C ALA A 354 15.08 -2.85 -11.74
N ARG A 355 14.17 -2.01 -12.22
CA ARG A 355 12.86 -2.44 -12.74
C ARG A 355 12.59 -1.78 -14.08
N LEU A 356 11.95 -2.53 -14.98
CA LEU A 356 11.43 -2.03 -16.25
C LEU A 356 10.02 -2.58 -16.43
N ARG A 357 9.05 -1.71 -16.73
CA ARG A 357 7.66 -2.09 -16.90
C ARG A 357 7.10 -1.49 -18.18
N TYR A 358 6.34 -2.29 -18.92
CA TYR A 358 5.35 -1.83 -19.88
C TYR A 358 3.96 -2.01 -19.28
N SER A 359 3.08 -1.04 -19.48
CA SER A 359 1.69 -1.11 -19.04
C SER A 359 0.76 -0.50 -20.07
N TYR A 360 -0.40 -1.14 -20.24
CA TYR A 360 -1.55 -0.62 -20.96
C TYR A 360 -2.72 -0.50 -20.01
N THR A 361 -3.32 0.68 -19.93
CA THR A 361 -4.49 0.95 -19.10
C THR A 361 -5.60 1.57 -19.92
N ASN A 362 -6.80 1.01 -19.79
CA ASN A 362 -8.03 1.53 -20.40
C ASN A 362 -9.01 1.97 -19.30
N VAL A 363 -9.59 3.17 -19.47
CA VAL A 363 -10.63 3.74 -18.60
C VAL A 363 -11.87 4.02 -19.42
N ARG A 364 -13.04 3.68 -18.88
CA ARG A 364 -14.35 3.98 -19.45
C ARG A 364 -15.35 4.33 -18.35
N ASP A 365 -16.49 4.87 -18.74
CA ASP A 365 -17.63 5.17 -17.87
C ASP A 365 -17.26 6.04 -16.66
N ARG A 366 -16.27 6.92 -16.81
CA ARG A 366 -15.89 7.94 -15.83
C ARG A 366 -16.52 9.28 -16.22
N ARG A 367 -17.14 9.96 -15.28
CA ARG A 367 -17.59 11.34 -15.47
C ARG A 367 -16.54 12.31 -14.95
N ILE A 368 -16.19 13.27 -15.79
CA ILE A 368 -15.31 14.41 -15.47
C ILE A 368 -16.04 15.66 -15.97
N ASP A 369 -16.31 16.62 -15.09
CA ASP A 369 -16.99 17.87 -15.43
C ASP A 369 -18.27 17.64 -16.27
N ASP A 370 -19.09 16.65 -15.85
CA ASP A 370 -20.36 16.20 -16.50
C ASP A 370 -20.21 15.45 -17.82
N LEU A 371 -19.02 15.32 -18.36
CA LEU A 371 -18.76 14.50 -19.56
C LEU A 371 -18.40 13.06 -19.19
N THR A 372 -18.96 12.10 -19.93
CA THR A 372 -18.55 10.70 -19.85
C THR A 372 -17.36 10.48 -20.78
N VAL A 373 -16.22 10.16 -20.21
CA VAL A 373 -14.96 10.05 -20.94
C VAL A 373 -14.47 8.61 -21.01
N LYS A 374 -13.73 8.34 -22.09
CA LYS A 374 -12.94 7.13 -22.30
C LYS A 374 -11.49 7.53 -22.50
N ARG A 375 -10.59 6.78 -21.92
CA ARG A 375 -9.15 7.04 -22.05
C ARG A 375 -8.39 5.72 -22.08
N HIS A 376 -7.33 5.67 -22.89
CA HIS A 376 -6.38 4.58 -22.84
C HIS A 376 -4.96 5.16 -22.86
N VAL A 377 -4.07 4.53 -22.14
CA VAL A 377 -2.69 4.99 -22.02
C VAL A 377 -1.74 3.81 -22.07
N ASN A 378 -0.71 3.96 -22.89
CA ASN A 378 0.45 3.06 -22.96
C ASN A 378 1.66 3.78 -22.38
N PHE A 379 2.48 3.11 -21.61
CA PHE A 379 3.70 3.71 -21.10
C PHE A 379 4.76 2.67 -20.75
N ILE A 380 6.01 3.11 -20.77
CA ILE A 380 7.17 2.38 -20.29
C ILE A 380 7.73 3.15 -19.10
N GLU A 381 8.02 2.43 -18.03
CA GLU A 381 8.63 2.99 -16.83
C GLU A 381 9.88 2.22 -16.45
N ALA A 382 10.87 2.95 -15.97
CA ALA A 382 12.08 2.40 -15.35
C ALA A 382 12.21 2.90 -13.91
N ARG A 383 12.64 2.03 -13.00
CA ARG A 383 12.93 2.38 -11.60
C ARG A 383 14.28 1.82 -11.20
N LEU A 384 15.09 2.66 -10.56
CA LEU A 384 16.20 2.22 -9.73
C LEU A 384 15.84 2.49 -8.28
N GLN A 385 15.93 1.47 -7.44
CA GLN A 385 15.69 1.61 -6.01
C GLN A 385 16.88 1.16 -5.18
N ILE A 386 17.09 1.85 -4.06
CA ILE A 386 18.10 1.54 -3.05
C ILE A 386 17.37 1.45 -1.71
N ILE A 387 17.66 0.39 -0.93
CA ILE A 387 17.07 0.13 0.40
C ILE A 387 18.21 -0.27 1.33
N PHE A 388 18.23 0.27 2.55
CA PHE A 388 19.23 -0.09 3.58
C PHE A 388 18.67 -0.06 4.99
#